data_21192396ecfb6ca0b7d2aa174ce4806d
#
_entry.id   21192396ecfb6ca0b7d2aa174ce4806d
#
_cell.length_a   1.000
_cell.length_b   1.000
_cell.length_c   1.000
_cell.angle_alpha   90.00
_cell.angle_beta   90.00
_cell.angle_gamma   90.00
#
_symmetry.space_group_name_H-M   'P 1'
#
loop_
_entity.id
_entity.type
_entity.pdbx_description
1 polymer ?
#
loop_
_entity_poly.entity_id
_entity_poly.type
_entity_poly.pdbx_seq_one_letter_code
_entity_poly.pdbx_strand_id
1 'polypeptide(L)'
;MAVLAISFSKALLEKLRASLITAFKLKNIQAYRLATALICYGEGRGIKEIAILFGISFKTVVNWLLKFMSGGIDWVMGKHYHGRGRKEKLTKAQQKQLHDMVTEGPEAHGFSSGIWNCAMIAELILLKFSVCYNLNYLPSLLKKLGLSFQKAHFISDRQDEEKYEQARKVWLEETLPALIKKAKEEKAVVLFGDEVSFAMWGSLARTWAPIGQQPAVKTRGIRKGLKMFGTIELGGGSFQYRQLLAYSLQPKSLKLLKEAALPAELLALLKTLKGELYATKFDFINALKALIDEKSMVTYQEIILKHTETAGKFNGATYIEFLKQLLAHYDGKIFLVEDGAPYHHSKIVTEFKSLNAGRLTITPLPAYSPDYNPIEKLWKNTKRDATHLKYFKTFEDLYESVVKTFKSYMQDASKIICVMQKMREDFAIAG
;
A
#
# COMPACT_ATOMS: atom_id res chain seq x y z
N MET A 1 -37.60 -55.44 23.85
CA MET A 1 -37.01 -54.12 24.06
C MET A 1 -38.14 -53.15 24.37
N ALA A 2 -38.19 -52.60 25.59
CA ALA A 2 -39.21 -51.65 25.98
C ALA A 2 -39.06 -50.40 25.07
N VAL A 3 -40.11 -50.07 24.32
CA VAL A 3 -40.21 -48.85 23.56
C VAL A 3 -40.30 -47.70 24.56
N LEU A 4 -39.32 -46.87 24.64
CA LEU A 4 -39.33 -45.63 25.44
C LEU A 4 -40.52 -44.78 24.94
N ALA A 5 -41.66 -44.87 25.62
CA ALA A 5 -42.80 -44.00 25.37
C ALA A 5 -42.57 -42.64 26.07
N ILE A 6 -41.82 -41.75 25.40
CA ILE A 6 -41.56 -40.41 25.90
C ILE A 6 -42.51 -39.46 25.17
N SER A 7 -43.37 -38.75 25.92
CA SER A 7 -44.21 -37.70 25.36
C SER A 7 -43.58 -36.32 25.57
N PHE A 8 -43.55 -35.51 24.52
CA PHE A 8 -43.07 -34.15 24.59
C PHE A 8 -44.22 -33.16 24.83
N SER A 9 -44.07 -32.27 25.79
CA SER A 9 -45.03 -31.21 26.01
C SER A 9 -45.01 -30.16 24.85
N LYS A 10 -46.15 -29.49 24.64
CA LYS A 10 -46.22 -28.39 23.65
C LYS A 10 -45.11 -27.34 23.86
N ALA A 11 -44.84 -26.95 25.10
CA ALA A 11 -43.79 -26.02 25.46
C ALA A 11 -42.38 -26.51 25.07
N LEU A 12 -42.10 -27.80 25.17
CA LEU A 12 -40.84 -28.39 24.76
C LEU A 12 -40.70 -28.41 23.24
N LEU A 13 -41.76 -28.73 22.52
CA LEU A 13 -41.79 -28.66 21.07
C LEU A 13 -41.55 -27.24 20.53
N GLU A 14 -42.12 -26.22 21.15
CA GLU A 14 -41.85 -24.81 20.79
C GLU A 14 -40.38 -24.43 21.01
N LYS A 15 -39.79 -24.84 22.14
CA LYS A 15 -38.35 -24.63 22.38
C LYS A 15 -37.47 -25.35 21.36
N LEU A 16 -37.81 -26.56 20.96
CA LEU A 16 -37.09 -27.30 19.91
C LEU A 16 -37.23 -26.63 18.54
N ARG A 17 -38.41 -26.09 18.21
CA ARG A 17 -38.61 -25.28 16.98
C ARG A 17 -37.78 -23.99 16.99
N ALA A 18 -37.74 -23.29 18.13
CA ALA A 18 -36.85 -22.12 18.28
C ALA A 18 -35.37 -22.50 18.12
N SER A 19 -34.94 -23.64 18.68
CA SER A 19 -33.61 -24.19 18.53
C SER A 19 -33.29 -24.56 17.08
N LEU A 20 -34.26 -25.10 16.34
CA LEU A 20 -34.14 -25.40 14.91
C LEU A 20 -33.84 -24.14 14.11
N ILE A 21 -34.60 -23.06 14.34
CA ILE A 21 -34.39 -21.76 13.68
C ILE A 21 -33.01 -21.21 14.01
N THR A 22 -32.59 -21.28 15.26
CA THR A 22 -31.25 -20.84 15.70
C THR A 22 -30.15 -21.69 15.06
N ALA A 23 -30.29 -22.98 15.00
CA ALA A 23 -29.35 -23.88 14.35
C ALA A 23 -29.20 -23.57 12.85
N PHE A 24 -30.30 -23.25 12.17
CA PHE A 24 -30.31 -22.84 10.78
C PHE A 24 -29.52 -21.52 10.56
N LYS A 25 -29.84 -20.49 11.38
CA LYS A 25 -29.13 -19.20 11.33
C LYS A 25 -27.62 -19.33 11.57
N LEU A 26 -27.23 -20.19 12.51
CA LEU A 26 -25.84 -20.48 12.86
C LEU A 26 -25.16 -21.47 11.89
N LYS A 27 -25.84 -21.92 10.85
CA LYS A 27 -25.37 -22.97 9.91
C LYS A 27 -24.87 -24.23 10.61
N ASN A 28 -25.44 -24.56 11.77
CA ASN A 28 -25.13 -25.77 12.54
C ASN A 28 -26.01 -26.93 12.05
N ILE A 29 -25.57 -27.60 10.98
CA ILE A 29 -26.30 -28.69 10.33
C ILE A 29 -26.58 -29.83 11.31
N GLN A 30 -25.66 -30.12 12.25
CA GLN A 30 -25.84 -31.21 13.22
C GLN A 30 -26.97 -30.90 14.20
N ALA A 31 -26.97 -29.70 14.78
CA ALA A 31 -28.05 -29.25 15.67
C ALA A 31 -29.39 -29.21 14.94
N TYR A 32 -29.39 -28.75 13.68
CA TYR A 32 -30.58 -28.73 12.83
C TYR A 32 -31.18 -30.16 12.66
N ARG A 33 -30.32 -31.13 12.29
CA ARG A 33 -30.76 -32.55 12.14
C ARG A 33 -31.29 -33.14 13.44
N LEU A 34 -30.63 -32.88 14.57
CA LEU A 34 -31.06 -33.37 15.89
C LEU A 34 -32.40 -32.75 16.28
N ALA A 35 -32.54 -31.42 16.18
CA ALA A 35 -33.78 -30.73 16.50
C ALA A 35 -34.94 -31.23 15.63
N THR A 36 -34.74 -31.40 14.32
CA THR A 36 -35.77 -31.92 13.41
C THR A 36 -36.18 -33.32 13.79
N ALA A 37 -35.24 -34.25 14.08
CA ALA A 37 -35.56 -35.63 14.47
C ALA A 37 -36.35 -35.68 15.79
N LEU A 38 -35.98 -34.82 16.76
CA LEU A 38 -36.68 -34.71 18.04
C LEU A 38 -38.10 -34.16 17.90
N ILE A 39 -38.28 -33.15 17.02
CA ILE A 39 -39.62 -32.60 16.72
C ILE A 39 -40.48 -33.66 16.06
N CYS A 40 -39.96 -34.39 15.05
CA CYS A 40 -40.69 -35.51 14.42
C CYS A 40 -41.17 -36.56 15.45
N TYR A 41 -40.29 -36.90 16.40
CA TYR A 41 -40.65 -37.84 17.47
C TYR A 41 -41.75 -37.28 18.40
N GLY A 42 -41.59 -36.00 18.81
CA GLY A 42 -42.58 -35.34 19.67
C GLY A 42 -43.94 -35.08 18.97
N GLU A 43 -43.98 -35.09 17.65
CA GLU A 43 -45.21 -35.05 16.82
C GLU A 43 -45.79 -36.44 16.57
N GLY A 44 -45.26 -37.48 17.20
CA GLY A 44 -45.80 -38.83 17.17
C GLY A 44 -45.25 -39.75 16.10
N ARG A 45 -44.21 -39.37 15.33
CA ARG A 45 -43.58 -40.27 14.37
C ARG A 45 -42.80 -41.39 15.07
N GLY A 46 -42.90 -42.58 14.55
CA GLY A 46 -42.18 -43.74 15.07
C GLY A 46 -40.67 -43.66 14.87
N ILE A 47 -39.87 -44.19 15.82
CA ILE A 47 -38.41 -44.22 15.76
C ILE A 47 -37.90 -44.85 14.46
N LYS A 48 -38.59 -45.89 13.94
CA LYS A 48 -38.25 -46.55 12.65
C LYS A 48 -38.45 -45.59 11.47
N GLU A 49 -39.54 -44.84 11.47
CA GLU A 49 -39.84 -43.85 10.41
C GLU A 49 -38.82 -42.73 10.41
N ILE A 50 -38.45 -42.24 11.59
CA ILE A 50 -37.41 -41.22 11.73
C ILE A 50 -36.05 -41.74 11.25
N ALA A 51 -35.71 -42.99 11.56
CA ALA A 51 -34.47 -43.60 11.09
C ALA A 51 -34.42 -43.68 9.55
N ILE A 52 -35.53 -44.03 8.91
CA ILE A 52 -35.66 -44.06 7.44
C ILE A 52 -35.56 -42.65 6.88
N LEU A 53 -36.29 -41.70 7.45
CA LEU A 53 -36.32 -40.29 6.99
C LEU A 53 -34.93 -39.65 6.97
N PHE A 54 -34.09 -39.97 7.98
CA PHE A 54 -32.73 -39.39 8.11
C PHE A 54 -31.62 -40.29 7.53
N GLY A 55 -31.96 -41.49 7.00
CA GLY A 55 -30.96 -42.41 6.48
C GLY A 55 -29.99 -42.93 7.56
N ILE A 56 -30.45 -43.16 8.79
CA ILE A 56 -29.64 -43.56 9.94
C ILE A 56 -30.20 -44.83 10.61
N SER A 57 -29.38 -45.46 11.45
CA SER A 57 -29.82 -46.66 12.16
C SER A 57 -30.87 -46.35 13.25
N PHE A 58 -31.77 -47.26 13.50
CA PHE A 58 -32.70 -47.21 14.64
C PHE A 58 -31.97 -46.87 15.95
N LYS A 59 -30.84 -47.54 16.20
CA LYS A 59 -30.02 -47.34 17.40
C LYS A 59 -29.51 -45.90 17.52
N THR A 60 -29.22 -45.21 16.39
CA THR A 60 -28.80 -43.83 16.37
C THR A 60 -29.90 -42.91 16.87
N VAL A 61 -31.14 -43.09 16.42
CA VAL A 61 -32.30 -42.30 16.89
C VAL A 61 -32.55 -42.51 18.38
N VAL A 62 -32.51 -43.76 18.84
CA VAL A 62 -32.62 -44.04 20.28
C VAL A 62 -31.53 -43.34 21.08
N ASN A 63 -30.28 -43.40 20.64
CA ASN A 63 -29.19 -42.70 21.29
C ASN A 63 -29.39 -41.19 21.32
N TRP A 64 -29.96 -40.60 20.28
CA TRP A 64 -30.26 -39.15 20.23
C TRP A 64 -31.35 -38.81 21.28
N LEU A 65 -32.39 -39.60 21.37
CA LEU A 65 -33.45 -39.43 22.39
C LEU A 65 -32.90 -39.53 23.82
N LEU A 66 -32.10 -40.57 24.11
CA LEU A 66 -31.48 -40.75 25.43
C LEU A 66 -30.55 -39.59 25.80
N LYS A 67 -29.72 -39.14 24.87
CA LYS A 67 -28.83 -38.00 25.09
C LYS A 67 -29.58 -36.69 25.24
N PHE A 68 -30.68 -36.51 24.51
CA PHE A 68 -31.54 -35.35 24.69
C PHE A 68 -32.21 -35.38 26.08
N MET A 69 -32.63 -36.50 26.54
CA MET A 69 -33.21 -36.62 27.89
C MET A 69 -32.24 -36.27 29.00
N SER A 70 -30.95 -36.61 28.83
CA SER A 70 -29.92 -36.27 29.82
C SER A 70 -29.34 -34.88 29.69
N GLY A 71 -29.29 -34.31 28.48
CA GLY A 71 -28.60 -33.06 28.21
C GLY A 71 -29.49 -31.92 27.71
N GLY A 72 -30.78 -32.16 27.50
CA GLY A 72 -31.75 -31.16 27.10
C GLY A 72 -31.43 -30.46 25.79
N ILE A 73 -31.91 -29.23 25.67
CA ILE A 73 -31.70 -28.34 24.49
C ILE A 73 -30.23 -27.95 24.36
N ASP A 74 -29.51 -27.79 25.45
CA ASP A 74 -28.09 -27.47 25.44
C ASP A 74 -27.26 -28.54 24.75
N TRP A 75 -27.66 -29.82 24.94
CA TRP A 75 -27.02 -30.90 24.18
C TRP A 75 -27.33 -30.81 22.69
N VAL A 76 -28.54 -30.45 22.28
CA VAL A 76 -28.91 -30.30 20.86
C VAL A 76 -28.08 -29.22 20.18
N MET A 77 -27.90 -28.07 20.85
CA MET A 77 -27.18 -26.92 20.34
C MET A 77 -25.66 -26.98 20.52
N GLY A 78 -25.19 -27.89 21.37
CA GLY A 78 -23.78 -28.03 21.70
C GLY A 78 -22.93 -28.55 20.54
N LYS A 79 -21.64 -28.32 20.66
CA LYS A 79 -20.65 -28.88 19.72
C LYS A 79 -20.32 -30.30 20.12
N HIS A 80 -20.87 -31.29 19.41
CA HIS A 80 -20.69 -32.73 19.71
C HIS A 80 -19.29 -33.29 19.42
N TYR A 81 -18.37 -32.47 18.96
CA TYR A 81 -17.01 -32.85 18.54
C TYR A 81 -15.92 -32.32 19.44
N HIS A 82 -16.23 -32.00 20.71
CA HIS A 82 -15.21 -31.64 21.69
C HIS A 82 -14.23 -32.82 21.89
N GLY A 83 -12.95 -32.49 21.73
CA GLY A 83 -11.88 -33.48 21.94
C GLY A 83 -11.56 -34.39 20.75
N ARG A 84 -12.21 -34.23 19.59
CA ARG A 84 -11.81 -34.92 18.35
C ARG A 84 -10.75 -34.11 17.63
N GLY A 85 -9.58 -34.67 17.47
CA GLY A 85 -8.43 -34.07 16.79
C GLY A 85 -7.14 -34.43 17.50
N ARG A 86 -6.02 -34.21 16.80
CA ARG A 86 -4.68 -34.36 17.39
C ARG A 86 -4.50 -33.33 18.50
N LYS A 87 -4.10 -33.79 19.69
CA LYS A 87 -3.78 -32.89 20.80
C LYS A 87 -2.70 -31.89 20.38
N GLU A 88 -2.86 -30.62 20.78
CA GLU A 88 -1.86 -29.60 20.55
C GLU A 88 -0.56 -30.01 21.28
N LYS A 89 0.56 -29.89 20.57
CA LYS A 89 1.87 -30.26 21.14
C LYS A 89 2.39 -29.24 22.14
N LEU A 90 2.00 -27.96 22.02
CA LEU A 90 2.32 -26.89 22.96
C LEU A 90 1.12 -26.57 23.85
N THR A 91 1.38 -26.41 25.14
CA THR A 91 0.40 -25.89 26.10
C THR A 91 0.06 -24.44 25.82
N LYS A 92 -1.02 -23.91 26.36
CA LYS A 92 -1.41 -22.50 26.19
C LYS A 92 -0.34 -21.52 26.71
N ALA A 93 0.33 -21.87 27.81
CA ALA A 93 1.45 -21.08 28.34
C ALA A 93 2.63 -21.05 27.36
N GLN A 94 3.02 -22.21 26.81
CA GLN A 94 4.08 -22.31 25.81
C GLN A 94 3.74 -21.60 24.50
N GLN A 95 2.47 -21.61 24.10
CA GLN A 95 2.00 -20.86 22.93
C GLN A 95 2.14 -19.36 23.13
N LYS A 96 1.79 -18.83 24.31
CA LYS A 96 2.00 -17.43 24.65
C LYS A 96 3.49 -17.09 24.68
N GLN A 97 4.30 -17.90 25.31
CA GLN A 97 5.75 -17.72 25.35
C GLN A 97 6.36 -17.73 23.94
N LEU A 98 5.90 -18.61 23.04
CA LEU A 98 6.34 -18.62 21.65
C LEU A 98 5.97 -17.32 20.93
N HIS A 99 4.75 -16.81 21.14
CA HIS A 99 4.31 -15.53 20.57
C HIS A 99 5.24 -14.39 21.01
N ASP A 100 5.54 -14.31 22.30
CA ASP A 100 6.38 -13.27 22.88
C ASP A 100 7.82 -13.34 22.32
N MET A 101 8.42 -14.53 22.27
CA MET A 101 9.74 -14.76 21.69
C MET A 101 9.80 -14.39 20.18
N VAL A 102 8.77 -14.70 19.42
CA VAL A 102 8.72 -14.31 17.99
C VAL A 102 8.60 -12.80 17.85
N THR A 103 7.89 -12.13 18.75
CA THR A 103 7.75 -10.66 18.77
C THR A 103 9.05 -9.95 19.16
N GLU A 104 9.85 -10.52 20.07
CA GLU A 104 11.17 -10.00 20.45
C GLU A 104 12.18 -10.02 19.31
N GLY A 105 11.98 -10.86 18.31
CA GLY A 105 12.87 -10.98 17.16
C GLY A 105 13.90 -12.10 17.26
N PRO A 106 14.47 -12.53 16.13
CA PRO A 106 15.38 -13.69 16.09
C PRO A 106 16.73 -13.45 16.76
N GLU A 107 17.24 -12.23 16.70
CA GLU A 107 18.55 -11.87 17.29
C GLU A 107 18.54 -12.04 18.81
N ALA A 108 17.45 -11.71 19.50
CA ALA A 108 17.28 -11.89 20.93
C ALA A 108 17.39 -13.37 21.36
N HIS A 109 17.22 -14.29 20.41
CA HIS A 109 17.26 -15.74 20.63
C HIS A 109 18.47 -16.43 20.00
N GLY A 110 19.51 -15.64 19.62
CA GLY A 110 20.81 -16.15 19.14
C GLY A 110 20.86 -16.46 17.64
N PHE A 111 19.89 -16.03 16.85
CA PHE A 111 19.94 -16.16 15.38
C PHE A 111 20.58 -14.92 14.75
N SER A 112 21.44 -15.13 13.76
CA SER A 112 22.13 -14.04 13.03
C SER A 112 21.27 -13.47 11.90
N SER A 113 20.01 -13.15 12.16
CA SER A 113 19.05 -12.64 11.16
C SER A 113 18.08 -11.67 11.82
N GLY A 114 17.79 -10.54 11.19
CA GLY A 114 16.75 -9.60 11.65
C GLY A 114 15.32 -10.04 11.36
N ILE A 115 15.10 -11.17 10.64
CA ILE A 115 13.78 -11.65 10.27
C ILE A 115 13.62 -13.14 10.51
N TRP A 116 12.43 -13.54 11.00
CA TRP A 116 12.08 -14.93 11.17
C TRP A 116 11.76 -15.65 9.86
N ASN A 117 12.23 -16.89 9.74
CA ASN A 117 11.69 -17.87 8.80
C ASN A 117 11.16 -19.11 9.54
N CYS A 118 10.39 -19.96 8.87
CA CYS A 118 9.76 -21.12 9.51
C CYS A 118 10.80 -22.13 10.05
N ALA A 119 11.98 -22.26 9.43
CA ALA A 119 13.02 -23.16 9.90
C ALA A 119 13.59 -22.70 11.24
N MET A 120 13.90 -21.40 11.38
CA MET A 120 14.37 -20.80 12.62
C MET A 120 13.35 -20.93 13.76
N ILE A 121 12.07 -20.71 13.44
CA ILE A 121 10.99 -20.87 14.45
C ILE A 121 10.83 -22.34 14.85
N ALA A 122 10.99 -23.28 13.92
CA ALA A 122 10.98 -24.71 14.25
C ALA A 122 12.14 -25.08 15.18
N GLU A 123 13.32 -24.55 14.93
CA GLU A 123 14.50 -24.73 15.77
C GLU A 123 14.31 -24.09 17.15
N LEU A 124 13.78 -22.88 17.23
CA LEU A 124 13.45 -22.23 18.49
C LEU A 124 12.49 -23.06 19.33
N ILE A 125 11.43 -23.59 18.73
CA ILE A 125 10.44 -24.46 19.39
C ILE A 125 11.12 -25.73 19.90
N LEU A 126 11.98 -26.32 19.09
CA LEU A 126 12.73 -27.52 19.50
C LEU A 126 13.64 -27.24 20.69
N LEU A 127 14.41 -26.16 20.64
CA LEU A 127 15.35 -25.77 21.71
C LEU A 127 14.63 -25.42 23.03
N LYS A 128 13.52 -24.71 22.94
CA LYS A 128 12.83 -24.20 24.15
C LYS A 128 11.83 -25.17 24.74
N PHE A 129 11.17 -25.98 23.91
CA PHE A 129 10.06 -26.82 24.34
C PHE A 129 10.29 -28.31 24.06
N SER A 130 11.40 -28.70 23.42
CA SER A 130 11.70 -30.07 22.97
C SER A 130 10.59 -30.67 22.09
N VAL A 131 9.93 -29.83 21.28
CA VAL A 131 8.82 -30.22 20.40
C VAL A 131 9.18 -30.00 18.94
N CYS A 132 9.06 -31.05 18.13
CA CYS A 132 9.24 -30.95 16.68
C CYS A 132 7.93 -30.65 15.96
N TYR A 133 7.93 -29.65 15.08
CA TYR A 133 6.84 -29.35 14.15
C TYR A 133 7.26 -29.53 12.70
N ASN A 134 6.31 -29.93 11.87
CA ASN A 134 6.48 -29.89 10.43
C ASN A 134 6.48 -28.42 9.96
N LEU A 135 7.45 -28.03 9.12
CA LEU A 135 7.61 -26.67 8.60
C LEU A 135 6.35 -26.17 7.89
N ASN A 136 5.65 -27.05 7.16
CA ASN A 136 4.42 -26.67 6.44
C ASN A 136 3.24 -26.37 7.38
N TYR A 137 3.28 -26.85 8.64
CA TYR A 137 2.25 -26.57 9.64
C TYR A 137 2.49 -25.27 10.39
N LEU A 138 3.75 -24.84 10.51
CA LEU A 138 4.11 -23.64 11.28
C LEU A 138 3.36 -22.38 10.86
N PRO A 139 3.16 -22.06 9.57
CA PRO A 139 2.37 -20.89 9.19
C PRO A 139 0.94 -20.92 9.76
N SER A 140 0.33 -22.10 9.84
CA SER A 140 -1.01 -22.27 10.42
C SER A 140 -1.00 -22.12 11.95
N LEU A 141 0.04 -22.59 12.62
CA LEU A 141 0.24 -22.40 14.06
C LEU A 141 0.43 -20.92 14.38
N LEU A 142 1.33 -20.24 13.68
CA LEU A 142 1.63 -18.82 13.88
C LEU A 142 0.40 -17.93 13.66
N LYS A 143 -0.41 -18.22 12.64
CA LYS A 143 -1.70 -17.52 12.42
C LYS A 143 -2.68 -17.73 13.59
N LYS A 144 -2.74 -18.93 14.16
CA LYS A 144 -3.57 -19.20 15.36
C LYS A 144 -3.11 -18.42 16.59
N LEU A 145 -1.80 -18.09 16.65
CA LEU A 145 -1.22 -17.28 17.70
C LEU A 145 -1.37 -15.76 17.44
N GLY A 146 -2.06 -15.34 16.38
CA GLY A 146 -2.26 -13.94 16.03
C GLY A 146 -1.15 -13.32 15.20
N LEU A 147 -0.15 -14.11 14.78
CA LEU A 147 0.96 -13.64 13.97
C LEU A 147 0.62 -13.73 12.47
N SER A 148 1.07 -12.76 11.68
CA SER A 148 0.89 -12.75 10.23
C SER A 148 2.23 -12.62 9.52
N PHE A 149 2.35 -13.25 8.34
CA PHE A 149 3.55 -13.13 7.52
C PHE A 149 3.53 -11.81 6.76
N GLN A 150 4.33 -10.84 7.21
CA GLN A 150 4.39 -9.48 6.69
C GLN A 150 5.74 -9.20 6.06
N LYS A 151 5.80 -8.19 5.18
CA LYS A 151 7.05 -7.68 4.63
C LYS A 151 7.68 -6.76 5.67
N ALA A 152 8.91 -7.07 6.07
CA ALA A 152 9.71 -6.16 6.89
C ALA A 152 9.99 -4.85 6.14
N HIS A 153 10.13 -3.75 6.87
CA HIS A 153 10.61 -2.48 6.37
C HIS A 153 11.91 -2.10 7.10
N PHE A 154 12.72 -1.29 6.43
CA PHE A 154 13.95 -0.78 7.07
C PHE A 154 13.60 0.35 8.03
N ILE A 155 14.17 0.28 9.23
CA ILE A 155 14.20 1.38 10.19
C ILE A 155 15.63 1.92 10.18
N SER A 156 15.80 3.24 10.05
CA SER A 156 17.12 3.85 10.07
C SER A 156 17.65 3.87 11.51
N ASP A 157 18.89 3.46 11.71
CA ASP A 157 19.62 3.56 12.99
C ASP A 157 19.86 5.02 13.46
N ARG A 158 19.64 5.98 12.54
CA ARG A 158 19.69 7.42 12.81
C ARG A 158 18.37 7.96 13.37
N GLN A 159 17.37 7.11 13.57
CA GLN A 159 16.09 7.51 14.14
C GLN A 159 16.17 7.47 15.67
N ASP A 160 16.14 8.65 16.26
CA ASP A 160 15.71 8.83 17.65
C ASP A 160 14.19 8.68 17.69
N GLU A 161 13.72 7.47 17.95
CA GLU A 161 12.33 7.06 17.78
C GLU A 161 11.38 7.91 18.63
N GLU A 162 11.78 8.24 19.87
CA GLU A 162 10.99 9.08 20.77
C GLU A 162 10.82 10.51 20.24
N LYS A 163 11.91 11.10 19.74
CA LYS A 163 11.89 12.44 19.15
C LYS A 163 11.00 12.52 17.90
N TYR A 164 11.06 11.50 17.06
CA TYR A 164 10.23 11.48 15.85
C TYR A 164 8.76 11.18 16.15
N GLU A 165 8.46 10.33 17.14
CA GLU A 165 7.09 10.10 17.58
C GLU A 165 6.47 11.37 18.17
N GLN A 166 7.23 12.11 18.98
CA GLN A 166 6.77 13.39 19.50
C GLN A 166 6.51 14.40 18.37
N ALA A 167 7.43 14.51 17.41
CA ALA A 167 7.25 15.40 16.26
C ALA A 167 6.02 15.03 15.40
N ARG A 168 5.77 13.73 15.21
CA ARG A 168 4.57 13.21 14.52
C ARG A 168 3.30 13.54 15.27
N LYS A 169 3.31 13.38 16.58
CA LYS A 169 2.17 13.71 17.44
C LYS A 169 1.82 15.19 17.37
N VAL A 170 2.81 16.07 17.55
CA VAL A 170 2.63 17.53 17.43
C VAL A 170 2.12 17.90 16.03
N TRP A 171 2.63 17.25 15.01
CA TRP A 171 2.18 17.52 13.63
C TRP A 171 0.71 17.15 13.42
N LEU A 172 0.27 15.98 13.91
CA LEU A 172 -1.12 15.52 13.77
C LEU A 172 -2.11 16.27 14.66
N GLU A 173 -1.72 16.57 15.91
CA GLU A 173 -2.63 17.14 16.92
C GLU A 173 -2.66 18.66 16.86
N GLU A 174 -1.60 19.31 16.38
CA GLU A 174 -1.46 20.77 16.41
C GLU A 174 -1.24 21.37 15.01
N THR A 175 -0.17 20.96 14.30
CA THR A 175 0.28 21.63 13.07
C THR A 175 -0.72 21.47 11.93
N LEU A 176 -1.14 20.25 11.63
CA LEU A 176 -2.07 19.98 10.53
C LEU A 176 -3.48 20.55 10.78
N PRO A 177 -4.06 20.41 11.98
CA PRO A 177 -5.35 21.06 12.29
C PRO A 177 -5.29 22.59 12.19
N ALA A 178 -4.22 23.22 12.70
CA ALA A 178 -4.01 24.66 12.60
C ALA A 178 -3.89 25.12 11.13
N LEU A 179 -3.13 24.35 10.31
CA LEU A 179 -2.98 24.61 8.88
C LEU A 179 -4.33 24.52 8.16
N ILE A 180 -5.12 23.48 8.42
CA ILE A 180 -6.44 23.29 7.80
C ILE A 180 -7.40 24.43 8.23
N LYS A 181 -7.40 24.80 9.50
CA LYS A 181 -8.20 25.92 10.01
C LYS A 181 -7.83 27.23 9.30
N LYS A 182 -6.54 27.54 9.24
CA LYS A 182 -6.01 28.72 8.55
C LYS A 182 -6.35 28.71 7.06
N ALA A 183 -6.26 27.56 6.41
CA ALA A 183 -6.63 27.39 5.01
C ALA A 183 -8.11 27.72 4.76
N LYS A 184 -9.01 27.27 5.66
CA LYS A 184 -10.45 27.59 5.58
C LYS A 184 -10.70 29.10 5.77
N GLU A 185 -10.03 29.72 6.74
CA GLU A 185 -10.16 31.16 7.01
C GLU A 185 -9.66 32.02 5.82
N GLU A 186 -8.56 31.63 5.21
CA GLU A 186 -7.93 32.35 4.09
C GLU A 186 -8.45 31.92 2.71
N LYS A 187 -9.39 30.98 2.64
CA LYS A 187 -9.89 30.36 1.40
C LYS A 187 -8.75 29.80 0.55
N ALA A 188 -7.74 29.22 1.20
CA ALA A 188 -6.57 28.64 0.57
C ALA A 188 -6.80 27.16 0.25
N VAL A 189 -6.15 26.67 -0.80
CA VAL A 189 -6.10 25.23 -1.10
C VAL A 189 -4.98 24.58 -0.30
N VAL A 190 -5.23 23.37 0.22
CA VAL A 190 -4.22 22.55 0.90
C VAL A 190 -3.81 21.44 -0.03
N LEU A 191 -2.52 21.41 -0.38
CA LEU A 191 -1.91 20.45 -1.28
C LEU A 191 -0.93 19.57 -0.52
N PHE A 192 -0.92 18.26 -0.82
CA PHE A 192 0.13 17.35 -0.40
C PHE A 192 0.99 17.02 -1.61
N GLY A 193 2.26 17.31 -1.53
CA GLY A 193 3.24 17.15 -2.60
C GLY A 193 4.31 16.11 -2.28
N ASP A 194 4.84 15.49 -3.34
CA ASP A 194 5.96 14.55 -3.24
C ASP A 194 6.57 14.24 -4.61
N GLU A 195 7.77 13.67 -4.60
CA GLU A 195 8.46 13.19 -5.77
C GLU A 195 8.19 11.70 -6.03
N VAL A 196 8.15 11.37 -7.30
CA VAL A 196 8.06 9.98 -7.72
C VAL A 196 9.02 9.66 -8.86
N SER A 197 9.61 8.47 -8.80
CA SER A 197 10.39 7.91 -9.89
C SER A 197 9.78 6.58 -10.35
N PHE A 198 9.62 6.48 -11.68
CA PHE A 198 9.17 5.26 -12.35
C PHE A 198 10.32 4.71 -13.19
N ALA A 199 10.81 3.54 -12.84
CA ALA A 199 11.96 2.94 -13.54
C ALA A 199 11.52 2.19 -14.81
N MET A 200 12.38 2.22 -15.85
CA MET A 200 12.11 1.51 -17.12
C MET A 200 12.04 -0.01 -16.97
N TRP A 201 12.66 -0.58 -15.95
CA TRP A 201 12.53 -2.02 -15.69
C TRP A 201 11.22 -2.40 -15.00
N GLY A 202 10.31 -1.42 -14.80
CA GLY A 202 9.04 -1.62 -14.12
C GLY A 202 9.23 -1.96 -12.64
N SER A 203 8.26 -2.65 -12.08
CA SER A 203 8.31 -3.19 -10.72
C SER A 203 7.77 -4.60 -10.68
N LEU A 204 8.38 -5.44 -9.85
CA LEU A 204 7.95 -6.82 -9.67
C LEU A 204 6.81 -6.89 -8.66
N ALA A 205 5.81 -7.71 -8.97
CA ALA A 205 4.69 -8.02 -8.10
C ALA A 205 4.44 -9.53 -8.07
N ARG A 206 3.66 -10.00 -7.12
CA ARG A 206 3.22 -11.39 -7.10
C ARG A 206 2.17 -11.63 -8.18
N THR A 207 2.30 -12.74 -8.91
CA THR A 207 1.33 -13.18 -9.91
C THR A 207 1.17 -14.69 -9.87
N TRP A 208 0.15 -15.20 -10.54
CA TRP A 208 -0.11 -16.62 -10.66
C TRP A 208 0.82 -17.25 -11.71
N ALA A 209 1.40 -18.41 -11.37
CA ALA A 209 2.19 -19.23 -12.25
C ALA A 209 2.05 -20.71 -11.87
N PRO A 210 2.38 -21.66 -12.75
CA PRO A 210 2.43 -23.07 -12.40
C PRO A 210 3.38 -23.33 -11.23
N ILE A 211 3.04 -24.31 -10.39
CA ILE A 211 3.85 -24.67 -9.23
C ILE A 211 5.26 -25.07 -9.70
N GLY A 212 6.28 -24.49 -9.06
CA GLY A 212 7.67 -24.73 -9.41
C GLY A 212 8.21 -23.89 -10.57
N GLN A 213 7.38 -23.07 -11.21
CA GLN A 213 7.82 -22.17 -12.29
C GLN A 213 7.73 -20.71 -11.84
N GLN A 214 8.88 -20.06 -11.74
CA GLN A 214 8.92 -18.64 -11.41
C GLN A 214 8.55 -17.81 -12.64
N PRO A 215 7.54 -16.92 -12.55
CA PRO A 215 7.20 -16.04 -13.67
C PRO A 215 8.33 -15.07 -13.96
N ALA A 216 8.67 -14.91 -15.24
CA ALA A 216 9.69 -13.99 -15.71
C ALA A 216 9.07 -12.81 -16.45
N VAL A 217 9.58 -11.61 -16.22
CA VAL A 217 9.21 -10.39 -16.93
C VAL A 217 10.44 -9.88 -17.67
N LYS A 218 10.30 -9.62 -18.97
CA LYS A 218 11.36 -9.04 -19.79
C LYS A 218 11.76 -7.67 -19.26
N THR A 219 13.03 -7.32 -19.34
CA THR A 219 13.55 -5.99 -19.04
C THR A 219 14.69 -5.62 -19.98
N ARG A 220 14.88 -4.35 -20.23
CA ARG A 220 16.03 -3.85 -21.02
C ARG A 220 17.28 -3.62 -20.18
N GLY A 221 17.21 -3.67 -18.87
CA GLY A 221 18.33 -3.37 -17.97
C GLY A 221 18.81 -1.91 -18.01
N ILE A 222 18.05 -1.01 -18.62
CA ILE A 222 18.40 0.41 -18.73
C ILE A 222 18.05 1.12 -17.43
N ARG A 223 19.06 1.72 -16.78
CA ARG A 223 18.89 2.55 -15.57
C ARG A 223 18.40 3.96 -15.90
N LYS A 224 17.28 4.05 -16.62
CA LYS A 224 16.60 5.30 -16.90
C LYS A 224 15.23 5.28 -16.20
N GLY A 225 14.83 6.40 -15.64
CA GLY A 225 13.54 6.52 -14.94
C GLY A 225 12.88 7.83 -15.27
N LEU A 226 11.55 7.80 -15.25
CA LEU A 226 10.71 8.97 -15.34
C LEU A 226 10.61 9.59 -13.94
N LYS A 227 11.05 10.82 -13.77
CA LYS A 227 10.96 11.56 -12.50
C LYS A 227 9.91 12.64 -12.60
N MET A 228 9.02 12.65 -11.63
CA MET A 228 7.91 13.58 -11.59
C MET A 228 7.72 14.13 -10.18
N PHE A 229 7.24 15.35 -10.10
CA PHE A 229 6.65 15.90 -8.90
C PHE A 229 5.13 15.91 -9.08
N GLY A 230 4.39 15.70 -8.01
CA GLY A 230 2.94 15.80 -8.04
C GLY A 230 2.36 16.32 -6.75
N THR A 231 1.14 16.84 -6.83
CA THR A 231 0.35 17.26 -5.68
C THR A 231 -1.08 16.77 -5.78
N ILE A 232 -1.67 16.46 -4.63
CA ILE A 232 -3.10 16.17 -4.48
C ILE A 232 -3.74 17.18 -3.53
N GLU A 233 -4.92 17.64 -3.89
CA GLU A 233 -5.68 18.62 -3.13
C GLU A 233 -6.57 17.95 -2.08
N LEU A 234 -6.45 18.38 -0.84
CA LEU A 234 -7.16 17.78 0.31
C LEU A 234 -8.70 17.93 0.22
N GLY A 235 -9.20 19.06 -0.29
CA GLY A 235 -10.62 19.36 -0.41
C GLY A 235 -11.25 18.84 -1.69
N GLY A 236 -10.83 19.39 -2.83
CA GLY A 236 -11.44 19.17 -4.14
C GLY A 236 -11.02 17.93 -4.86
N GLY A 237 -9.97 17.22 -4.39
CA GLY A 237 -9.45 16.02 -5.07
C GLY A 237 -8.75 16.31 -6.40
N SER A 238 -8.27 17.52 -6.61
CA SER A 238 -7.45 17.89 -7.79
C SER A 238 -6.09 17.22 -7.71
N PHE A 239 -5.57 16.82 -8.86
CA PHE A 239 -4.22 16.26 -9.01
C PHE A 239 -3.44 17.04 -10.04
N GLN A 240 -2.26 17.54 -9.63
CA GLN A 240 -1.33 18.22 -10.51
C GLN A 240 0.00 17.47 -10.55
N TYR A 241 0.64 17.43 -11.69
CA TYR A 241 1.95 16.80 -11.83
C TYR A 241 2.80 17.50 -12.89
N ARG A 242 4.11 17.35 -12.77
CA ARG A 242 5.09 17.82 -13.76
C ARG A 242 6.25 16.84 -13.85
N GLN A 243 6.70 16.56 -15.07
CA GLN A 243 7.96 15.86 -15.28
C GLN A 243 9.13 16.82 -14.98
N LEU A 244 10.00 16.41 -14.07
CA LEU A 244 11.16 17.19 -13.65
C LEU A 244 12.35 16.89 -14.57
N LEU A 245 12.39 17.52 -15.73
CA LEU A 245 13.45 17.39 -16.71
C LEU A 245 14.44 18.56 -16.59
N ALA A 246 15.71 18.24 -16.72
CA ALA A 246 16.75 19.21 -16.99
C ALA A 246 17.37 18.95 -18.38
N TYR A 247 17.64 20.01 -19.10
CA TYR A 247 18.31 20.01 -20.40
C TYR A 247 19.79 20.35 -20.20
N SER A 248 20.68 19.58 -20.83
CA SER A 248 22.12 19.79 -20.66
C SER A 248 22.92 19.29 -21.85
N LEU A 249 24.05 19.92 -22.09
CA LEU A 249 25.08 19.44 -23.01
C LEU A 249 26.12 18.63 -22.22
N GLN A 250 26.11 17.32 -22.39
CA GLN A 250 27.09 16.42 -21.78
C GLN A 250 28.27 16.15 -22.72
N PRO A 251 29.40 15.60 -22.26
CA PRO A 251 30.50 15.21 -23.13
C PRO A 251 30.09 14.38 -24.34
N LYS A 252 29.15 13.46 -24.14
CA LYS A 252 28.57 12.63 -25.21
C LYS A 252 27.80 13.46 -26.23
N SER A 253 27.00 14.44 -25.79
CA SER A 253 26.27 15.37 -26.64
C SER A 253 27.24 16.15 -27.53
N LEU A 254 28.30 16.69 -26.96
CA LEU A 254 29.32 17.44 -27.70
C LEU A 254 30.07 16.59 -28.72
N LYS A 255 30.32 15.30 -28.42
CA LYS A 255 30.89 14.36 -29.36
C LYS A 255 29.96 14.11 -30.55
N LEU A 256 28.68 13.86 -30.31
CA LEU A 256 27.67 13.65 -31.35
C LEU A 256 27.47 14.90 -32.21
N LEU A 257 27.52 16.09 -31.62
CA LEU A 257 27.45 17.35 -32.34
C LEU A 257 28.69 17.56 -33.25
N LYS A 258 29.86 17.09 -32.80
CA LYS A 258 31.08 17.09 -33.66
C LYS A 258 30.91 16.10 -34.82
N GLU A 259 30.39 14.91 -34.58
CA GLU A 259 30.10 13.91 -35.62
C GLU A 259 29.03 14.41 -36.61
N ALA A 260 28.10 15.26 -36.16
CA ALA A 260 27.09 15.95 -37.00
C ALA A 260 27.64 17.15 -37.74
N ALA A 261 29.00 17.32 -37.83
CA ALA A 261 29.71 18.35 -38.58
C ALA A 261 29.36 19.79 -38.22
N LEU A 262 29.07 20.09 -36.95
CA LEU A 262 28.94 21.47 -36.49
C LEU A 262 30.30 22.23 -36.63
N PRO A 263 30.28 23.53 -36.94
CA PRO A 263 31.48 24.34 -37.01
C PRO A 263 32.32 24.28 -35.73
N ALA A 264 33.64 24.24 -35.85
CA ALA A 264 34.53 24.14 -34.70
C ALA A 264 34.39 25.31 -33.71
N GLU A 265 34.15 26.52 -34.23
CA GLU A 265 33.89 27.74 -33.44
C GLU A 265 32.62 27.58 -32.61
N LEU A 266 31.54 27.10 -33.23
CA LEU A 266 30.26 26.83 -32.55
C LEU A 266 30.41 25.78 -31.47
N LEU A 267 31.12 24.70 -31.74
CA LEU A 267 31.42 23.65 -30.76
C LEU A 267 32.24 24.18 -29.57
N ALA A 268 33.14 25.13 -29.81
CA ALA A 268 33.92 25.78 -28.75
C ALA A 268 33.00 26.62 -27.85
N LEU A 269 32.06 27.37 -28.41
CA LEU A 269 31.05 28.11 -27.66
C LEU A 269 30.13 27.18 -26.86
N LEU A 270 29.62 26.14 -27.49
CA LEU A 270 28.74 25.17 -26.80
C LEU A 270 29.44 24.44 -25.66
N LYS A 271 30.77 24.32 -25.66
CA LYS A 271 31.53 23.75 -24.52
C LYS A 271 31.41 24.58 -23.25
N THR A 272 31.12 25.89 -23.33
CA THR A 272 30.89 26.73 -22.14
C THR A 272 29.64 26.34 -21.38
N LEU A 273 28.64 25.79 -22.08
CA LEU A 273 27.39 25.28 -21.49
C LEU A 273 27.50 23.83 -21.02
N LYS A 274 28.69 23.22 -21.09
CA LYS A 274 28.90 21.83 -20.73
C LYS A 274 28.60 21.59 -19.24
N GLY A 275 27.63 20.69 -18.96
CA GLY A 275 27.27 20.31 -17.61
C GLY A 275 26.26 21.25 -16.93
N GLU A 276 26.01 22.44 -17.51
CA GLU A 276 24.95 23.33 -17.05
C GLU A 276 23.58 22.64 -17.19
N LEU A 277 22.69 22.88 -16.22
CA LEU A 277 21.37 22.29 -16.16
C LEU A 277 20.29 23.37 -16.30
N TYR A 278 19.48 23.22 -17.32
CA TYR A 278 18.36 24.12 -17.61
C TYR A 278 17.04 23.40 -17.33
N ALA A 279 16.21 24.02 -16.51
CA ALA A 279 14.95 23.40 -16.05
C ALA A 279 13.89 23.27 -17.14
N THR A 280 13.95 24.15 -18.18
CA THR A 280 13.03 24.09 -19.30
C THR A 280 13.78 24.11 -20.64
N LYS A 281 13.10 23.64 -21.71
CA LYS A 281 13.60 23.80 -23.07
C LYS A 281 13.76 25.26 -23.43
N PHE A 282 12.89 26.12 -22.92
CA PHE A 282 12.92 27.55 -23.18
C PHE A 282 14.17 28.19 -22.56
N ASP A 283 14.52 27.90 -21.31
CA ASP A 283 15.72 28.40 -20.66
C ASP A 283 16.99 27.95 -21.40
N PHE A 284 17.03 26.71 -21.85
CA PHE A 284 18.14 26.21 -22.64
C PHE A 284 18.25 26.91 -23.98
N ILE A 285 17.14 27.14 -24.69
CA ILE A 285 17.13 27.89 -25.95
C ILE A 285 17.59 29.34 -25.71
N ASN A 286 17.17 30.00 -24.64
CA ASN A 286 17.60 31.35 -24.32
C ASN A 286 19.10 31.40 -24.01
N ALA A 287 19.65 30.42 -23.31
CA ALA A 287 21.09 30.31 -23.11
C ALA A 287 21.85 30.11 -24.44
N LEU A 288 21.30 29.34 -25.37
CA LEU A 288 21.86 29.22 -26.72
C LEU A 288 21.82 30.53 -27.47
N LYS A 289 20.68 31.25 -27.45
CA LYS A 289 20.53 32.58 -28.12
C LYS A 289 21.45 33.64 -27.54
N ALA A 290 21.79 33.56 -26.26
CA ALA A 290 22.74 34.47 -25.64
C ALA A 290 24.20 34.16 -26.05
N LEU A 291 24.46 32.95 -26.54
CA LEU A 291 25.80 32.46 -26.82
C LEU A 291 26.16 32.46 -28.31
N ILE A 292 25.19 32.21 -29.18
CA ILE A 292 25.39 32.05 -30.63
C ILE A 292 24.53 33.03 -31.42
N ASP A 293 25.02 33.43 -32.59
CA ASP A 293 24.34 34.36 -33.46
C ASP A 293 23.05 33.81 -34.08
N GLU A 294 22.19 34.68 -34.56
CA GLU A 294 20.88 34.35 -35.08
C GLU A 294 20.94 33.38 -36.29
N LYS A 295 21.91 33.56 -37.16
CA LYS A 295 22.10 32.69 -38.33
C LYS A 295 22.47 31.28 -37.92
N SER A 296 23.37 31.13 -36.96
CA SER A 296 23.76 29.84 -36.36
C SER A 296 22.59 29.21 -35.60
N MET A 297 21.77 30.01 -34.91
CA MET A 297 20.55 29.51 -34.25
C MET A 297 19.58 28.90 -35.27
N VAL A 298 19.25 29.62 -36.34
CA VAL A 298 18.32 29.11 -37.37
C VAL A 298 18.87 27.83 -38.00
N THR A 299 20.16 27.73 -38.24
CA THR A 299 20.77 26.57 -38.93
C THR A 299 20.93 25.35 -38.03
N TYR A 300 21.35 25.55 -36.80
CA TYR A 300 21.84 24.43 -35.95
C TYR A 300 20.99 24.14 -34.71
N GLN A 301 19.98 24.98 -34.39
CA GLN A 301 19.15 24.77 -33.18
C GLN A 301 18.54 23.36 -33.10
N GLU A 302 17.96 22.87 -34.18
CA GLU A 302 17.33 21.55 -34.18
C GLU A 302 18.34 20.43 -33.97
N ILE A 303 19.54 20.55 -34.58
CA ILE A 303 20.60 19.57 -34.41
C ILE A 303 21.12 19.61 -32.98
N ILE A 304 21.32 20.79 -32.40
CA ILE A 304 21.74 20.95 -31.00
C ILE A 304 20.70 20.33 -30.07
N LEU A 305 19.41 20.65 -30.24
CA LEU A 305 18.33 20.11 -29.43
C LEU A 305 18.21 18.58 -29.54
N LYS A 306 18.39 18.01 -30.74
CA LYS A 306 18.36 16.57 -30.98
C LYS A 306 19.44 15.82 -30.19
N HIS A 307 20.60 16.43 -29.99
CA HIS A 307 21.73 15.84 -29.28
C HIS A 307 21.86 16.32 -27.83
N THR A 308 20.96 17.21 -27.38
CA THR A 308 20.89 17.65 -25.98
C THR A 308 20.37 16.50 -25.12
N GLU A 309 21.05 16.21 -24.03
CA GLU A 309 20.54 15.23 -23.07
C GLU A 309 19.40 15.85 -22.24
N THR A 310 18.33 15.09 -22.15
CA THR A 310 17.26 15.35 -21.20
C THR A 310 17.29 14.28 -20.12
N ALA A 311 17.39 14.69 -18.86
CA ALA A 311 17.41 13.76 -17.74
C ALA A 311 16.42 14.20 -16.70
N GLY A 312 15.72 13.22 -16.09
CA GLY A 312 14.91 13.47 -14.90
C GLY A 312 15.83 13.92 -13.77
N LYS A 313 15.61 15.11 -13.26
CA LYS A 313 16.38 15.70 -12.15
C LYS A 313 15.45 16.23 -11.07
N PHE A 314 15.77 15.90 -9.83
CA PHE A 314 15.23 16.56 -8.65
C PHE A 314 16.25 17.60 -8.21
N ASN A 315 15.99 18.86 -8.50
CA ASN A 315 16.80 20.00 -8.08
C ASN A 315 15.94 21.26 -7.91
N GLY A 316 16.51 22.29 -7.30
CA GLY A 316 15.78 23.54 -7.03
C GLY A 316 15.19 24.21 -8.26
N ALA A 317 15.87 24.19 -9.40
CA ALA A 317 15.39 24.83 -10.63
C ALA A 317 14.14 24.09 -11.19
N THR A 318 14.20 22.75 -11.32
CA THR A 318 13.06 21.96 -11.80
C THR A 318 11.87 22.00 -10.83
N TYR A 319 12.17 22.12 -9.52
CA TYR A 319 11.14 22.27 -8.50
C TYR A 319 10.44 23.63 -8.58
N ILE A 320 11.18 24.72 -8.77
CA ILE A 320 10.61 26.08 -8.98
C ILE A 320 9.64 26.07 -10.16
N GLU A 321 9.97 25.40 -11.25
CA GLU A 321 9.09 25.29 -12.41
C GLU A 321 7.77 24.59 -12.08
N PHE A 322 7.80 23.61 -11.18
CA PHE A 322 6.58 22.99 -10.68
C PHE A 322 5.79 23.96 -9.78
N LEU A 323 6.43 24.68 -8.88
CA LEU A 323 5.78 25.69 -8.05
C LEU A 323 5.12 26.80 -8.89
N LYS A 324 5.78 27.25 -9.97
CA LYS A 324 5.20 28.19 -10.92
C LYS A 324 3.94 27.62 -11.58
N GLN A 325 3.94 26.34 -11.94
CA GLN A 325 2.76 25.66 -12.49
C GLN A 325 1.60 25.66 -11.48
N LEU A 326 1.87 25.36 -10.20
CA LEU A 326 0.84 25.40 -9.15
C LEU A 326 0.27 26.81 -8.97
N LEU A 327 1.15 27.84 -8.91
CA LEU A 327 0.74 29.24 -8.79
C LEU A 327 -0.06 29.75 -10.00
N ALA A 328 0.17 29.19 -11.18
CA ALA A 328 -0.61 29.49 -12.38
C ALA A 328 -1.94 28.73 -12.44
N HIS A 329 -2.02 27.54 -11.82
CA HIS A 329 -3.23 26.72 -11.80
C HIS A 329 -4.24 27.17 -10.74
N TYR A 330 -3.78 27.57 -9.57
CA TYR A 330 -4.61 28.03 -8.47
C TYR A 330 -4.56 29.54 -8.33
N ASP A 331 -5.68 30.24 -8.47
CA ASP A 331 -5.73 31.71 -8.34
C ASP A 331 -5.57 32.17 -6.89
N GLY A 332 -5.95 31.35 -5.93
CA GLY A 332 -5.91 31.64 -4.48
C GLY A 332 -4.56 31.35 -3.82
N LYS A 333 -4.58 31.39 -2.48
CA LYS A 333 -3.44 30.95 -1.65
C LYS A 333 -3.29 29.45 -1.67
N ILE A 334 -2.05 28.99 -1.62
CA ILE A 334 -1.66 27.58 -1.61
C ILE A 334 -0.91 27.29 -0.31
N PHE A 335 -1.38 26.30 0.44
CA PHE A 335 -0.64 25.67 1.52
C PHE A 335 -0.16 24.32 1.02
N LEU A 336 1.14 24.21 0.73
CA LEU A 336 1.77 23.00 0.25
C LEU A 336 2.43 22.26 1.43
N VAL A 337 2.05 21.02 1.62
CA VAL A 337 2.66 20.09 2.59
C VAL A 337 3.56 19.14 1.81
N GLU A 338 4.84 19.08 2.15
CA GLU A 338 5.84 18.26 1.46
C GLU A 338 6.93 17.77 2.41
N ASP A 339 7.77 16.87 1.96
CA ASP A 339 8.93 16.45 2.75
C ASP A 339 10.06 17.49 2.77
N GLY A 340 11.07 17.22 3.58
CA GLY A 340 12.23 18.11 3.75
C GLY A 340 13.39 17.78 2.81
N ALA A 341 13.16 17.47 1.52
CA ALA A 341 14.24 17.18 0.59
C ALA A 341 15.27 18.34 0.53
N PRO A 342 16.58 18.05 0.47
CA PRO A 342 17.64 19.09 0.59
C PRO A 342 17.52 20.22 -0.42
N TYR A 343 17.07 19.95 -1.65
CA TYR A 343 16.94 20.98 -2.68
C TYR A 343 15.76 21.94 -2.45
N HIS A 344 14.78 21.58 -1.60
CA HIS A 344 13.70 22.47 -1.15
C HIS A 344 14.20 23.65 -0.32
N HIS A 345 15.42 23.53 0.22
CA HIS A 345 16.11 24.56 1.02
C HIS A 345 17.24 25.24 0.26
N SER A 346 17.40 24.99 -1.04
CA SER A 346 18.41 25.68 -1.86
C SER A 346 18.14 27.18 -1.94
N LYS A 347 19.20 27.98 -2.10
CA LYS A 347 19.13 29.45 -2.14
C LYS A 347 18.06 29.95 -3.12
N ILE A 348 18.05 29.43 -4.35
CA ILE A 348 17.10 29.84 -5.39
C ILE A 348 15.64 29.51 -5.03
N VAL A 349 15.41 28.39 -4.34
CA VAL A 349 14.07 27.99 -3.88
C VAL A 349 13.63 28.89 -2.71
N THR A 350 14.53 29.19 -1.80
CA THR A 350 14.24 30.09 -0.66
C THR A 350 13.90 31.49 -1.15
N GLU A 351 14.64 32.03 -2.10
CA GLU A 351 14.34 33.31 -2.75
C GLU A 351 12.98 33.29 -3.46
N PHE A 352 12.70 32.22 -4.21
CA PHE A 352 11.41 32.06 -4.88
C PHE A 352 10.21 31.98 -3.89
N LYS A 353 10.37 31.22 -2.79
CA LYS A 353 9.38 31.14 -1.71
C LYS A 353 9.13 32.51 -1.08
N SER A 354 10.17 33.29 -0.81
CA SER A 354 10.06 34.62 -0.23
C SER A 354 9.31 35.59 -1.16
N LEU A 355 9.59 35.58 -2.45
CA LEU A 355 8.91 36.41 -3.46
C LEU A 355 7.43 36.07 -3.62
N ASN A 356 7.05 34.84 -3.30
CA ASN A 356 5.67 34.33 -3.43
C ASN A 356 4.97 34.08 -2.08
N ALA A 357 5.52 34.58 -0.95
CA ALA A 357 5.01 34.32 0.40
C ALA A 357 3.55 34.77 0.60
N GLY A 358 3.06 35.74 -0.18
CA GLY A 358 1.66 36.15 -0.15
C GLY A 358 0.68 35.10 -0.69
N ARG A 359 1.15 34.17 -1.53
CA ARG A 359 0.32 33.17 -2.21
C ARG A 359 0.72 31.72 -1.90
N LEU A 360 1.97 31.48 -1.53
CA LEU A 360 2.52 30.15 -1.31
C LEU A 360 3.12 30.02 0.08
N THR A 361 2.54 29.14 0.87
CA THR A 361 3.07 28.72 2.18
C THR A 361 3.43 27.24 2.11
N ILE A 362 4.65 26.88 2.47
CA ILE A 362 5.11 25.50 2.46
C ILE A 362 5.32 25.03 3.91
N THR A 363 4.71 23.93 4.26
CA THR A 363 4.78 23.31 5.58
C THR A 363 5.47 21.96 5.46
N PRO A 364 6.61 21.75 6.12
CA PRO A 364 7.30 20.47 6.04
C PRO A 364 6.56 19.39 6.84
N LEU A 365 6.54 18.18 6.29
CA LEU A 365 6.17 16.98 7.03
C LEU A 365 7.23 16.67 8.10
N PRO A 366 6.86 16.01 9.21
CA PRO A 366 7.83 15.47 10.12
C PRO A 366 8.81 14.52 9.40
N ALA A 367 10.07 14.56 9.77
CA ALA A 367 11.08 13.68 9.17
C ALA A 367 10.65 12.20 9.29
N TYR A 368 10.96 11.41 8.28
CA TYR A 368 10.66 9.97 8.24
C TYR A 368 9.17 9.62 8.45
N SER A 369 8.26 10.42 7.93
CA SER A 369 6.82 10.24 8.10
C SER A 369 6.06 10.11 6.77
N PRO A 370 6.43 9.18 5.89
CA PRO A 370 5.76 9.00 4.58
C PRO A 370 4.28 8.62 4.73
N ASP A 371 3.91 7.93 5.83
CA ASP A 371 2.53 7.52 6.07
C ASP A 371 1.57 8.71 6.28
N TYR A 372 2.11 9.89 6.59
CA TYR A 372 1.35 11.14 6.74
C TYR A 372 1.23 11.93 5.44
N ASN A 373 1.91 11.49 4.37
CA ASN A 373 1.73 12.04 3.04
C ASN A 373 0.79 11.17 2.21
N PRO A 374 -0.48 11.54 2.03
CA PRO A 374 -1.46 10.71 1.33
C PRO A 374 -1.09 10.47 -0.15
N ILE A 375 -0.28 11.33 -0.77
CA ILE A 375 0.16 11.15 -2.17
C ILE A 375 1.02 9.89 -2.35
N GLU A 376 1.69 9.40 -1.30
CA GLU A 376 2.45 8.15 -1.34
C GLU A 376 1.56 6.94 -1.68
N LYS A 377 0.31 6.94 -1.20
CA LYS A 377 -0.68 5.92 -1.58
C LYS A 377 -1.04 6.02 -3.07
N LEU A 378 -1.11 7.25 -3.60
CA LEU A 378 -1.34 7.47 -5.03
C LEU A 378 -0.17 6.94 -5.86
N TRP A 379 1.07 7.18 -5.44
CA TRP A 379 2.26 6.64 -6.09
C TRP A 379 2.28 5.12 -6.10
N LYS A 380 1.91 4.50 -4.98
CA LYS A 380 1.78 3.04 -4.87
C LYS A 380 0.73 2.49 -5.85
N ASN A 381 -0.43 3.14 -5.95
CA ASN A 381 -1.48 2.78 -6.90
C ASN A 381 -0.99 2.97 -8.33
N THR A 382 -0.37 4.11 -8.62
CA THR A 382 0.19 4.39 -9.96
C THR A 382 1.25 3.34 -10.36
N LYS A 383 2.17 2.99 -9.47
CA LYS A 383 3.16 1.94 -9.73
C LYS A 383 2.49 0.59 -10.04
N ARG A 384 1.44 0.24 -9.29
CA ARG A 384 0.66 -0.98 -9.53
C ARG A 384 0.00 -0.98 -10.92
N ASP A 385 -0.64 0.12 -11.28
CA ASP A 385 -1.49 0.18 -12.47
C ASP A 385 -0.68 0.49 -13.75
N ALA A 386 0.37 1.30 -13.63
CA ALA A 386 1.20 1.73 -14.76
C ALA A 386 2.44 0.88 -15.00
N THR A 387 3.08 0.31 -13.96
CA THR A 387 4.43 -0.27 -14.12
C THR A 387 4.61 -1.72 -13.62
N HIS A 388 3.71 -2.26 -12.79
CA HIS A 388 3.85 -3.61 -12.27
C HIS A 388 3.79 -4.66 -13.40
N LEU A 389 4.81 -5.53 -13.46
CA LEU A 389 4.93 -6.63 -14.40
C LEU A 389 4.87 -6.21 -15.88
N LYS A 390 5.11 -4.92 -16.19
CA LYS A 390 5.10 -4.41 -17.55
C LYS A 390 6.52 -4.30 -18.11
N TYR A 391 6.66 -4.66 -19.38
CA TYR A 391 7.86 -4.44 -20.17
C TYR A 391 7.72 -3.18 -21.01
N PHE A 392 8.69 -2.28 -20.91
CA PHE A 392 8.76 -1.06 -21.70
C PHE A 392 9.89 -1.14 -22.69
N LYS A 393 9.55 -1.15 -23.99
CA LYS A 393 10.53 -1.18 -25.08
C LYS A 393 11.26 0.14 -25.21
N THR A 394 10.54 1.24 -25.01
CA THR A 394 11.06 2.61 -25.10
C THR A 394 10.76 3.38 -23.83
N PHE A 395 11.43 4.52 -23.65
CA PHE A 395 11.10 5.44 -22.56
C PHE A 395 9.72 6.09 -22.74
N GLU A 396 9.31 6.23 -24.00
CA GLU A 396 8.00 6.76 -24.38
C GLU A 396 6.88 5.85 -23.92
N ASP A 397 7.03 4.52 -24.11
CA ASP A 397 6.03 3.54 -23.62
C ASP A 397 5.82 3.65 -22.09
N LEU A 398 6.91 3.86 -21.32
CA LEU A 398 6.82 4.10 -19.89
C LEU A 398 6.07 5.43 -19.61
N TYR A 399 6.45 6.49 -20.30
CA TYR A 399 5.84 7.81 -20.15
C TYR A 399 4.33 7.74 -20.43
N GLU A 400 3.94 7.19 -21.57
CA GLU A 400 2.52 7.06 -21.96
C GLU A 400 1.72 6.21 -20.94
N SER A 401 2.29 5.11 -20.43
CA SER A 401 1.64 4.26 -19.43
C SER A 401 1.39 5.01 -18.12
N VAL A 402 2.36 5.81 -17.66
CA VAL A 402 2.22 6.61 -16.44
C VAL A 402 1.25 7.76 -16.64
N VAL A 403 1.39 8.51 -17.74
CA VAL A 403 0.52 9.65 -18.05
C VAL A 403 -0.92 9.22 -18.28
N LYS A 404 -1.17 8.07 -18.90
CA LYS A 404 -2.52 7.49 -19.03
C LYS A 404 -3.16 7.28 -17.66
N THR A 405 -2.40 6.76 -16.71
CA THR A 405 -2.88 6.56 -15.33
C THR A 405 -3.15 7.91 -14.65
N PHE A 406 -2.26 8.89 -14.80
CA PHE A 406 -2.45 10.25 -14.26
C PHE A 406 -3.68 10.95 -14.83
N LYS A 407 -3.90 10.85 -16.15
CA LYS A 407 -5.11 11.39 -16.78
C LYS A 407 -6.38 10.79 -16.17
N SER A 408 -6.37 9.51 -15.81
CA SER A 408 -7.52 8.89 -15.14
C SER A 408 -7.80 9.47 -13.74
N TYR A 409 -6.77 9.97 -13.03
CA TYR A 409 -6.95 10.68 -11.77
C TYR A 409 -7.48 12.10 -11.97
N MET A 410 -7.02 12.79 -13.01
CA MET A 410 -7.52 14.14 -13.34
C MET A 410 -8.98 14.13 -13.82
N GLN A 411 -9.42 13.02 -14.44
CA GLN A 411 -10.79 12.86 -14.92
C GLN A 411 -11.78 12.40 -13.83
N ASP A 412 -11.26 11.83 -12.73
CA ASP A 412 -12.07 11.23 -11.67
C ASP A 412 -11.50 11.58 -10.29
N ALA A 413 -11.96 12.70 -9.76
CA ALA A 413 -11.56 13.19 -8.44
C ALA A 413 -11.83 12.18 -7.31
N SER A 414 -12.79 11.27 -7.48
CA SER A 414 -13.11 10.25 -6.47
C SER A 414 -11.91 9.34 -6.15
N LYS A 415 -11.05 9.08 -7.13
CA LYS A 415 -9.82 8.29 -6.95
C LYS A 415 -8.82 8.97 -6.02
N ILE A 416 -8.75 10.30 -6.06
CA ILE A 416 -7.89 11.09 -5.18
C ILE A 416 -8.53 11.19 -3.80
N ILE A 417 -9.83 11.46 -3.74
CA ILE A 417 -10.59 11.54 -2.49
C ILE A 417 -10.48 10.24 -1.69
N CYS A 418 -10.63 9.09 -2.33
CA CYS A 418 -10.46 7.78 -1.67
C CYS A 418 -9.07 7.59 -1.03
N VAL A 419 -8.02 8.13 -1.64
CA VAL A 419 -6.66 8.04 -1.07
C VAL A 419 -6.55 8.80 0.24
N MET A 420 -7.30 9.90 0.37
CA MET A 420 -7.31 10.81 1.52
C MET A 420 -8.49 10.60 2.47
N GLN A 421 -9.35 9.60 2.23
CA GLN A 421 -10.61 9.43 2.94
C GLN A 421 -10.46 9.50 4.46
N LYS A 422 -9.51 8.75 5.04
CA LYS A 422 -9.26 8.74 6.48
C LYS A 422 -8.91 10.14 7.01
N MET A 423 -8.02 10.86 6.32
CA MET A 423 -7.61 12.21 6.72
C MET A 423 -8.79 13.19 6.63
N ARG A 424 -9.64 13.05 5.61
CA ARG A 424 -10.83 13.89 5.46
C ARG A 424 -11.87 13.64 6.55
N GLU A 425 -12.07 12.38 6.94
CA GLU A 425 -12.94 11.99 8.05
C GLU A 425 -12.41 12.53 9.38
N ASP A 426 -11.11 12.35 9.67
CA ASP A 426 -10.48 12.81 10.91
C ASP A 426 -10.57 14.33 11.09
N PHE A 427 -10.59 15.12 10.01
CA PHE A 427 -10.65 16.59 10.04
C PHE A 427 -11.98 17.20 9.56
N ALA A 428 -13.03 16.40 9.42
CA ALA A 428 -14.37 16.83 8.98
C ALA A 428 -14.32 17.73 7.72
N ILE A 429 -13.59 17.32 6.69
CA ILE A 429 -13.47 18.04 5.44
C ILE A 429 -14.58 17.57 4.49
N ALA A 430 -15.54 18.47 4.24
CA ALA A 430 -16.59 18.24 3.25
C ALA A 430 -16.00 18.13 1.83
N GLY A 431 -16.66 17.33 0.97
CA GLY A 431 -16.32 17.21 -0.44
C GLY A 431 -16.89 18.34 -1.26
#